data_d0704b8f4649f9eebfa8e613abff64e2
#
_entry.id   d0704b8f4649f9eebfa8e613abff64e2
#
_cell.length_a   1.000
_cell.length_b   1.000
_cell.length_c   1.000
_cell.angle_alpha   90.00
_cell.angle_beta   90.00
_cell.angle_gamma   90.00
#
_symmetry.space_group_name_H-M   'P 1'
#
loop_
_entity.id
_entity.type
_entity.pdbx_description
1 polymer ?
#
loop_
_entity_poly.entity_id
_entity_poly.type
_entity_poly.pdbx_seq_one_letter_code
_entity_poly.pdbx_strand_id
1 'polypeptide(L)'
;MQDPAWRRGYGRLKPLNLHFELQTPWWHLREAVMLARDFADTQIVINHTGLPVDRSAAGVAGWKQAMRLAADCPNIAVKISGIGQAGVPWTVAANRDIVLTTIDLFGTARAMFASNFPVDRLTASFATIFDGFAAITETFTDAERRALFRGNAQRLYRMA
;
A
#
# COMPACT_ATOMS: atom_id res chain seq x y z
N MET A 1 -2.06 -16.78 7.51
CA MET A 1 -0.66 -16.49 7.93
C MET A 1 -0.28 -17.17 9.27
N GLN A 2 -1.14 -18.03 9.84
CA GLN A 2 -0.87 -18.71 11.11
C GLN A 2 -0.33 -20.13 10.96
N ASP A 3 -0.39 -20.72 9.77
CA ASP A 3 0.09 -22.08 9.52
C ASP A 3 1.59 -22.22 9.80
N PRO A 4 2.03 -23.17 10.65
CA PRO A 4 3.44 -23.31 11.03
C PRO A 4 4.37 -23.69 9.86
N ALA A 5 3.89 -24.47 8.89
CA ALA A 5 4.69 -24.85 7.72
C ALA A 5 4.90 -23.65 6.81
N TRP A 6 3.83 -22.87 6.56
CA TRP A 6 3.92 -21.60 5.84
C TRP A 6 4.90 -20.62 6.51
N ARG A 7 4.82 -20.46 7.84
CA ARG A 7 5.70 -19.56 8.61
C ARG A 7 7.17 -19.98 8.56
N ARG A 8 7.47 -21.30 8.56
CA ARG A 8 8.84 -21.78 8.32
C ARG A 8 9.35 -21.38 6.93
N GLY A 9 8.49 -21.45 5.91
CA GLY A 9 8.81 -20.96 4.57
C GLY A 9 9.03 -19.45 4.54
N TYR A 10 8.13 -18.67 5.16
CA TYR A 10 8.25 -17.22 5.27
C TYR A 10 9.58 -16.80 5.92
N GLY A 11 10.01 -17.46 6.98
CA GLY A 11 11.29 -17.20 7.66
C GLY A 11 12.53 -17.37 6.77
N ARG A 12 12.39 -18.00 5.59
CA ARG A 12 13.50 -18.10 4.60
C ARG A 12 13.67 -16.85 3.75
N LEU A 13 12.71 -15.93 3.76
CA LEU A 13 12.79 -14.71 2.93
C LEU A 13 13.96 -13.83 3.37
N LYS A 14 14.14 -13.61 4.67
CA LYS A 14 15.20 -12.73 5.19
C LYS A 14 16.62 -13.21 4.84
N PRO A 15 17.01 -14.48 5.08
CA PRO A 15 18.32 -14.99 4.66
C PRO A 15 18.58 -14.89 3.16
N LEU A 16 17.52 -14.96 2.34
CA LEU A 16 17.59 -14.82 0.89
C LEU A 16 17.52 -13.36 0.43
N ASN A 17 17.49 -12.41 1.38
CA ASN A 17 17.36 -10.99 1.11
C ASN A 17 16.10 -10.63 0.29
N LEU A 18 14.99 -11.34 0.53
CA LEU A 18 13.70 -11.11 -0.11
C LEU A 18 12.76 -10.35 0.82
N HIS A 19 11.82 -9.62 0.23
CA HIS A 19 10.68 -9.02 0.91
C HIS A 19 9.40 -9.80 0.59
N PHE A 20 8.33 -9.50 1.29
CA PHE A 20 7.04 -10.16 1.11
C PHE A 20 5.99 -9.16 0.58
N GLU A 21 5.44 -9.45 -0.60
CA GLU A 21 4.31 -8.74 -1.17
C GLU A 21 3.01 -9.32 -0.63
N LEU A 22 2.25 -8.50 0.11
CA LEU A 22 1.01 -8.92 0.74
C LEU A 22 -0.19 -8.32 0.03
N GLN A 23 -0.95 -9.14 -0.67
CA GLN A 23 -2.25 -8.77 -1.20
C GLN A 23 -3.34 -9.42 -0.35
N THR A 24 -4.01 -8.60 0.46
CA THR A 24 -5.10 -9.04 1.35
C THR A 24 -6.06 -7.89 1.61
N PRO A 25 -7.36 -8.16 1.82
CA PRO A 25 -8.29 -7.16 2.28
C PRO A 25 -7.93 -6.66 3.69
N TRP A 26 -8.26 -5.40 3.97
CA TRP A 26 -7.89 -4.71 5.20
C TRP A 26 -8.36 -5.42 6.49
N TRP A 27 -9.46 -6.18 6.46
CA TRP A 27 -9.94 -6.90 7.64
C TRP A 27 -9.05 -8.09 8.05
N HIS A 28 -8.09 -8.49 7.22
CA HIS A 28 -7.05 -9.47 7.55
C HIS A 28 -5.70 -8.83 7.91
N LEU A 29 -5.56 -7.50 7.91
CA LEU A 29 -4.28 -6.85 8.22
C LEU A 29 -3.82 -7.10 9.65
N ARG A 30 -4.72 -7.47 10.58
CA ARG A 30 -4.32 -7.88 11.92
C ARG A 30 -3.38 -9.09 11.92
N GLU A 31 -3.58 -10.03 10.98
CA GLU A 31 -2.67 -11.16 10.80
C GLU A 31 -1.31 -10.72 10.25
N ALA A 32 -1.30 -9.73 9.35
CA ALA A 32 -0.07 -9.14 8.83
C ALA A 32 0.73 -8.43 9.92
N VAL A 33 0.06 -7.72 10.83
CA VAL A 33 0.68 -7.08 12.00
C VAL A 33 1.36 -8.11 12.90
N MET A 34 0.69 -9.23 13.18
CA MET A 34 1.30 -10.33 13.96
C MET A 34 2.52 -10.90 13.24
N LEU A 35 2.41 -11.13 11.93
CA LEU A 35 3.53 -11.63 11.11
C LEU A 35 4.69 -10.63 11.11
N ALA A 36 4.43 -9.34 10.96
CA ALA A 36 5.45 -8.29 10.94
C ALA A 36 6.22 -8.21 12.27
N ARG A 37 5.53 -8.41 13.39
CA ARG A 37 6.14 -8.40 14.73
C ARG A 37 7.01 -9.65 14.97
N ASP A 38 6.52 -10.81 14.53
CA ASP A 38 7.26 -12.08 14.70
C ASP A 38 8.48 -12.16 13.77
N PHE A 39 8.46 -11.45 12.65
CA PHE A 39 9.54 -11.41 11.65
C PHE A 39 9.96 -9.96 11.36
N ALA A 40 10.39 -9.25 12.41
CA ALA A 40 10.69 -7.81 12.35
C ALA A 40 11.76 -7.43 11.30
N ASP A 41 12.64 -8.35 10.94
CA ASP A 41 13.69 -8.14 9.94
C ASP A 41 13.23 -8.40 8.48
N THR A 42 12.02 -8.89 8.28
CA THR A 42 11.47 -9.13 6.93
C THR A 42 10.58 -7.97 6.53
N GLN A 43 10.93 -7.30 5.41
CA GLN A 43 10.10 -6.23 4.85
C GLN A 43 8.81 -6.80 4.29
N ILE A 44 7.66 -6.24 4.68
CA ILE A 44 6.35 -6.50 4.10
C ILE A 44 5.93 -5.27 3.29
N VAL A 45 5.36 -5.50 2.11
CA VAL A 45 4.76 -4.45 1.28
C VAL A 45 3.28 -4.77 1.08
N ILE A 46 2.40 -3.97 1.68
CA ILE A 46 0.96 -4.12 1.48
C ILE A 46 0.58 -3.61 0.10
N ASN A 47 -0.02 -4.47 -0.71
CA ASN A 47 -0.54 -4.11 -2.03
C ASN A 47 -1.89 -3.41 -1.93
N HIS A 48 -2.15 -2.49 -2.88
CA HIS A 48 -3.46 -1.90 -3.14
C HIS A 48 -4.10 -1.28 -1.90
N THR A 49 -3.27 -0.63 -1.04
CA THR A 49 -3.77 0.08 0.15
C THR A 49 -4.63 -0.80 1.07
N GLY A 50 -4.40 -2.13 1.08
CA GLY A 50 -5.23 -3.08 1.82
C GLY A 50 -6.65 -3.22 1.29
N LEU A 51 -6.89 -2.92 0.00
CA LEU A 51 -8.16 -3.08 -0.71
C LEU A 51 -9.34 -2.35 -0.04
N PRO A 52 -9.37 -1.00 -0.01
CA PRO A 52 -10.48 -0.22 0.55
C PRO A 52 -11.69 -0.20 -0.41
N VAL A 53 -12.29 -1.36 -0.67
CA VAL A 53 -13.38 -1.54 -1.65
C VAL A 53 -14.72 -1.01 -1.15
N ASP A 54 -14.98 -1.15 0.15
CA ASP A 54 -16.16 -0.56 0.80
C ASP A 54 -15.87 0.90 1.16
N ARG A 55 -16.51 1.82 0.43
CA ARG A 55 -16.40 3.28 0.62
C ARG A 55 -17.49 3.86 1.52
N SER A 56 -18.32 3.03 2.16
CA SER A 56 -19.23 3.50 3.22
C SER A 56 -18.43 4.10 4.39
N ALA A 57 -19.09 4.95 5.19
CA ALA A 57 -18.45 5.54 6.38
C ALA A 57 -17.89 4.46 7.33
N ALA A 58 -18.63 3.35 7.51
CA ALA A 58 -18.21 2.23 8.35
C ALA A 58 -17.02 1.48 7.74
N GLY A 59 -17.06 1.18 6.42
CA GLY A 59 -15.98 0.51 5.70
C GLY A 59 -14.68 1.33 5.74
N VAL A 60 -14.76 2.63 5.48
CA VAL A 60 -13.60 3.54 5.55
C VAL A 60 -13.05 3.64 6.97
N ALA A 61 -13.91 3.70 8.00
CA ALA A 61 -13.46 3.74 9.39
C ALA A 61 -12.72 2.46 9.79
N GLY A 62 -13.25 1.28 9.43
CA GLY A 62 -12.61 0.00 9.68
C GLY A 62 -11.27 -0.14 8.94
N TRP A 63 -11.23 0.28 7.67
CA TRP A 63 -10.01 0.32 6.87
C TRP A 63 -8.95 1.23 7.52
N LYS A 64 -9.30 2.45 7.91
CA LYS A 64 -8.36 3.37 8.58
C LYS A 64 -7.77 2.78 9.85
N GLN A 65 -8.60 2.12 10.67
CA GLN A 65 -8.14 1.46 11.89
C GLN A 65 -7.15 0.32 11.58
N ALA A 66 -7.44 -0.52 10.61
CA ALA A 66 -6.57 -1.61 10.22
C ALA A 66 -5.23 -1.13 9.63
N MET A 67 -5.27 -0.10 8.76
CA MET A 67 -4.08 0.52 8.19
C MET A 67 -3.21 1.19 9.25
N ARG A 68 -3.80 1.83 10.27
CA ARG A 68 -3.07 2.42 11.40
C ARG A 68 -2.28 1.35 12.16
N LEU A 69 -2.92 0.22 12.51
CA LEU A 69 -2.24 -0.89 13.17
C LEU A 69 -1.08 -1.45 12.34
N ALA A 70 -1.24 -1.51 11.02
CA ALA A 70 -0.17 -1.93 10.12
C ALA A 70 0.97 -0.89 10.05
N ALA A 71 0.64 0.39 10.05
CA ALA A 71 1.61 1.49 10.00
C ALA A 71 2.50 1.58 11.28
N ASP A 72 2.00 1.09 12.43
CA ASP A 72 2.77 0.98 13.67
C ASP A 72 3.94 -0.04 13.57
N CYS A 73 3.94 -0.90 12.55
CA CYS A 73 5.04 -1.83 12.29
C CYS A 73 6.06 -1.19 11.34
N PRO A 74 7.31 -0.93 11.76
CA PRO A 74 8.30 -0.21 10.95
C PRO A 74 8.74 -0.98 9.69
N ASN A 75 8.61 -2.31 9.70
CA ASN A 75 8.91 -3.19 8.57
C ASN A 75 7.73 -3.39 7.61
N ILE A 76 6.67 -2.58 7.72
CA ILE A 76 5.58 -2.56 6.75
C ILE A 76 5.63 -1.27 5.93
N ALA A 77 5.64 -1.41 4.61
CA ALA A 77 5.42 -0.36 3.61
C ALA A 77 4.13 -0.63 2.84
N VAL A 78 3.65 0.34 2.06
CA VAL A 78 2.39 0.23 1.33
C VAL A 78 2.50 0.73 -0.10
N LYS A 79 1.89 0.01 -1.03
CA LYS A 79 1.62 0.49 -2.39
C LYS A 79 0.23 1.12 -2.48
N ILE A 80 0.20 2.38 -2.87
CA ILE A 80 -1.03 3.12 -3.19
C ILE A 80 -1.35 2.83 -4.65
N SER A 81 -2.20 1.84 -4.86
CA SER A 81 -2.63 1.34 -6.17
C SER A 81 -3.94 0.57 -6.02
N GLY A 82 -4.57 0.18 -7.11
CA GLY A 82 -5.77 -0.67 -7.06
C GLY A 82 -6.93 -0.05 -6.28
N ILE A 83 -7.03 1.28 -6.27
CA ILE A 83 -8.04 2.03 -5.51
C ILE A 83 -9.23 2.46 -6.35
N GLY A 84 -9.23 2.14 -7.64
CA GLY A 84 -10.38 2.32 -8.52
C GLY A 84 -11.54 1.42 -8.11
N GLN A 85 -12.77 1.88 -8.34
CA GLN A 85 -13.99 1.12 -8.08
C GLN A 85 -14.64 0.71 -9.39
N ALA A 86 -15.07 -0.54 -9.51
CA ALA A 86 -15.73 -1.02 -10.72
C ALA A 86 -17.00 -0.19 -11.04
N GLY A 87 -17.12 0.25 -12.30
CA GLY A 87 -18.25 1.05 -12.74
C GLY A 87 -18.25 2.52 -12.27
N VAL A 88 -17.22 2.96 -11.57
CA VAL A 88 -17.06 4.35 -11.11
C VAL A 88 -15.82 4.96 -11.77
N PRO A 89 -15.94 6.14 -12.43
CA PRO A 89 -14.78 6.81 -12.98
C PRO A 89 -13.73 7.11 -11.89
N TRP A 90 -12.47 6.84 -12.22
CA TRP A 90 -11.37 7.21 -11.32
C TRP A 90 -11.20 8.73 -11.33
N THR A 91 -11.45 9.38 -10.21
CA THR A 91 -11.29 10.83 -10.07
C THR A 91 -10.46 11.17 -8.83
N VAL A 92 -9.85 12.36 -8.85
CA VAL A 92 -9.14 12.93 -7.70
C VAL A 92 -10.07 12.99 -6.48
N ALA A 93 -11.30 13.48 -6.67
CA ALA A 93 -12.28 13.62 -5.57
C ALA A 93 -12.62 12.28 -4.91
N ALA A 94 -12.82 11.21 -5.73
CA ALA A 94 -13.18 9.89 -5.21
C ALA A 94 -12.03 9.19 -4.45
N ASN A 95 -10.77 9.54 -4.75
CA ASN A 95 -9.61 8.80 -4.25
C ASN A 95 -8.71 9.60 -3.31
N ARG A 96 -8.85 10.94 -3.25
CA ARG A 96 -8.02 11.84 -2.44
C ARG A 96 -7.90 11.39 -0.98
N ASP A 97 -9.02 11.11 -0.32
CA ASP A 97 -9.03 10.76 1.09
C ASP A 97 -8.30 9.44 1.39
N ILE A 98 -8.42 8.46 0.50
CA ILE A 98 -7.71 7.18 0.64
C ILE A 98 -6.22 7.38 0.48
N VAL A 99 -5.80 8.14 -0.55
CA VAL A 99 -4.39 8.45 -0.82
C VAL A 99 -3.78 9.20 0.35
N LEU A 100 -4.37 10.33 0.74
CA LEU A 100 -3.83 11.18 1.80
C LEU A 100 -3.81 10.46 3.16
N THR A 101 -4.90 9.75 3.52
CA THR A 101 -4.92 8.95 4.75
C THR A 101 -3.80 7.90 4.76
N THR A 102 -3.55 7.23 3.63
CA THR A 102 -2.47 6.23 3.56
C THR A 102 -1.10 6.87 3.76
N ILE A 103 -0.86 8.02 3.11
CA ILE A 103 0.41 8.76 3.27
C ILE A 103 0.56 9.29 4.70
N ASP A 104 -0.51 9.80 5.30
CA ASP A 104 -0.54 10.28 6.68
C ASP A 104 -0.13 9.18 7.68
N LEU A 105 -0.65 7.97 7.50
CA LEU A 105 -0.39 6.84 8.39
C LEU A 105 1.03 6.26 8.23
N PHE A 106 1.48 6.07 6.99
CA PHE A 106 2.77 5.41 6.72
C PHE A 106 3.94 6.38 6.55
N GLY A 107 3.65 7.65 6.36
CA GLY A 107 4.62 8.66 5.97
C GLY A 107 5.08 8.51 4.51
N THR A 108 5.67 9.58 3.98
CA THR A 108 6.17 9.61 2.60
C THR A 108 7.36 8.68 2.35
N ALA A 109 7.99 8.14 3.39
CA ALA A 109 9.12 7.20 3.28
C ALA A 109 8.72 5.72 3.15
N ARG A 110 7.47 5.37 3.51
CA ARG A 110 6.99 3.98 3.48
C ARG A 110 5.76 3.76 2.59
N ALA A 111 5.32 4.81 1.88
CA ALA A 111 4.27 4.73 0.87
C ALA A 111 4.86 4.91 -0.53
N MET A 112 4.30 4.24 -1.54
CA MET A 112 4.70 4.43 -2.94
C MET A 112 3.50 4.25 -3.87
N PHE A 113 3.48 5.02 -4.96
CA PHE A 113 2.45 4.88 -5.99
C PHE A 113 2.74 3.72 -6.92
N ALA A 114 1.68 3.06 -7.37
CA ALA A 114 1.73 2.06 -8.43
C ALA A 114 0.41 2.05 -9.23
N SER A 115 0.46 1.55 -10.47
CA SER A 115 -0.68 1.63 -11.39
C SER A 115 -1.71 0.53 -11.22
N ASN A 116 -1.32 -0.63 -10.70
CA ASN A 116 -2.09 -1.88 -10.80
C ASN A 116 -2.45 -2.27 -12.26
N PHE A 117 -1.67 -1.82 -13.24
CA PHE A 117 -1.90 -2.21 -14.64
C PHE A 117 -1.43 -3.65 -14.88
N PRO A 118 -2.18 -4.40 -15.71
CA PRO A 118 -3.30 -3.97 -16.56
C PRO A 118 -4.68 -3.99 -15.88
N VAL A 119 -4.82 -4.39 -14.62
CA VAL A 119 -6.11 -4.58 -13.95
C VAL A 119 -6.91 -3.27 -13.87
N ASP A 120 -6.29 -2.18 -13.44
CA ASP A 120 -6.96 -0.88 -13.30
C ASP A 120 -7.31 -0.21 -14.63
N ARG A 121 -6.93 -0.79 -15.78
CA ARG A 121 -7.45 -0.37 -17.09
C ARG A 121 -8.98 -0.43 -17.16
N LEU A 122 -9.60 -1.26 -16.34
CA LEU A 122 -11.06 -1.34 -16.23
C LEU A 122 -11.71 -0.10 -15.60
N THR A 123 -10.92 0.73 -14.90
CA THR A 123 -11.42 1.93 -14.20
C THR A 123 -10.90 3.23 -14.80
N ALA A 124 -9.65 3.24 -15.33
CA ALA A 124 -9.05 4.43 -15.93
C ALA A 124 -7.83 4.10 -16.81
N SER A 125 -7.34 5.09 -17.55
CA SER A 125 -6.06 5.00 -18.24
C SER A 125 -4.90 5.07 -17.22
N PHE A 126 -3.73 4.56 -17.61
CA PHE A 126 -2.51 4.71 -16.82
C PHE A 126 -2.21 6.19 -16.51
N ALA A 127 -2.30 7.06 -17.53
CA ALA A 127 -2.09 8.50 -17.36
C ALA A 127 -3.08 9.10 -16.35
N THR A 128 -4.39 8.81 -16.48
CA THR A 128 -5.41 9.31 -15.54
C THR A 128 -5.08 9.00 -14.09
N ILE A 129 -4.60 7.78 -13.81
CA ILE A 129 -4.25 7.36 -12.44
C ILE A 129 -3.04 8.15 -11.92
N PHE A 130 -1.95 8.23 -12.70
CA PHE A 130 -0.74 8.92 -12.27
C PHE A 130 -0.89 10.44 -12.22
N ASP A 131 -1.62 11.05 -13.18
CA ASP A 131 -1.97 12.47 -13.15
C ASP A 131 -2.84 12.78 -11.92
N GLY A 132 -3.75 11.87 -11.57
CA GLY A 132 -4.54 11.97 -10.35
C GLY A 132 -3.70 11.93 -9.09
N PHE A 133 -2.72 11.03 -8.97
CA PHE A 133 -1.78 11.03 -7.85
C PHE A 133 -0.95 12.32 -7.80
N ALA A 134 -0.50 12.81 -8.94
CA ALA A 134 0.23 14.07 -9.04
C ALA A 134 -0.61 15.26 -8.56
N ALA A 135 -1.88 15.33 -8.94
CA ALA A 135 -2.81 16.38 -8.49
C ALA A 135 -3.15 16.26 -6.99
N ILE A 136 -3.27 15.04 -6.44
CA ILE A 136 -3.52 14.84 -5.00
C ILE A 136 -2.34 15.33 -4.17
N THR A 137 -1.12 15.18 -4.67
CA THR A 137 0.13 15.52 -3.96
C THR A 137 0.78 16.81 -4.46
N GLU A 138 0.03 17.70 -5.12
CA GLU A 138 0.57 18.95 -5.69
C GLU A 138 1.22 19.89 -4.67
N THR A 139 0.73 19.85 -3.41
CA THR A 139 1.24 20.69 -2.31
C THR A 139 2.41 20.04 -1.56
N PHE A 140 2.78 18.83 -1.89
CA PHE A 140 3.92 18.15 -1.27
C PHE A 140 5.23 18.68 -1.84
N THR A 141 6.30 18.62 -1.05
CA THR A 141 7.64 19.00 -1.52
C THR A 141 8.12 18.06 -2.63
N ASP A 142 9.05 18.55 -3.46
CA ASP A 142 9.68 17.73 -4.51
C ASP A 142 10.35 16.47 -3.96
N ALA A 143 10.91 16.53 -2.76
CA ALA A 143 11.53 15.39 -2.11
C ALA A 143 10.48 14.30 -1.74
N GLU A 144 9.35 14.70 -1.17
CA GLU A 144 8.25 13.81 -0.82
C GLU A 144 7.62 13.19 -2.07
N ARG A 145 7.34 13.99 -3.09
CA ARG A 145 6.83 13.52 -4.37
C ARG A 145 7.80 12.51 -5.02
N ARG A 146 9.10 12.83 -5.03
CA ARG A 146 10.14 11.91 -5.55
C ARG A 146 10.16 10.59 -4.77
N ALA A 147 10.00 10.63 -3.45
CA ALA A 147 9.94 9.43 -2.63
C ALA A 147 8.73 8.56 -3.01
N LEU A 148 7.53 9.16 -3.09
CA LEU A 148 6.27 8.46 -3.39
C LEU A 148 6.22 7.88 -4.82
N PHE A 149 6.71 8.62 -5.82
CA PHE A 149 6.62 8.21 -7.23
C PHE A 149 7.76 7.30 -7.69
N ARG A 150 8.92 7.33 -7.02
CA ARG A 150 10.11 6.60 -7.48
C ARG A 150 11.00 6.08 -6.35
N GLY A 151 11.45 6.95 -5.46
CA GLY A 151 12.56 6.66 -4.54
C GLY A 151 12.29 5.48 -3.61
N ASN A 152 11.06 5.35 -3.09
CA ASN A 152 10.72 4.24 -2.21
C ASN A 152 10.66 2.91 -2.97
N ALA A 153 10.15 2.91 -4.21
CA ALA A 153 10.17 1.72 -5.04
C ALA A 153 11.61 1.29 -5.34
N GLN A 154 12.48 2.24 -5.77
CA GLN A 154 13.90 1.94 -6.01
C GLN A 154 14.57 1.33 -4.78
N ARG A 155 14.36 1.91 -3.59
CA ARG A 155 14.96 1.44 -2.34
C ARG A 155 14.42 0.06 -1.94
N LEU A 156 13.09 -0.12 -1.95
CA LEU A 156 12.46 -1.37 -1.48
C LEU A 156 12.70 -2.54 -2.43
N TYR A 157 12.66 -2.27 -3.74
CA TYR A 157 12.91 -3.30 -4.76
C TYR A 157 14.38 -3.38 -5.21
N ARG A 158 15.26 -2.53 -4.63
CA ARG A 158 16.70 -2.51 -4.94
C ARG A 158 16.98 -2.35 -6.42
N MET A 159 16.23 -1.46 -7.06
CA MET A 159 16.40 -1.14 -8.47
C MET A 159 17.55 -0.11 -8.63
N ALA A 160 18.40 -0.37 -9.62
CA ALA A 160 19.48 0.54 -10.00
C ALA A 160 18.94 1.83 -10.65
#